data_e8dd71e9e1920bf76b1efc049e89c05c
#
_entry.id   e8dd71e9e1920bf76b1efc049e89c05c
#
_cell.length_a   1.000
_cell.length_b   1.000
_cell.length_c   1.000
_cell.angle_alpha   90.00
_cell.angle_beta   90.00
_cell.angle_gamma   90.00
#
_symmetry.space_group_name_H-M   'P 1'
#
loop_
_entity.id
_entity.type
_entity.pdbx_description
1 polymer ?
#
loop_
_entity_poly.entity_id
_entity_poly.type
_entity_poly.pdbx_seq_one_letter_code
_entity_poly.pdbx_strand_id
1 'polypeptide(L)'
;MARMYGSGRGISSSALPYRRSPPEWLKVKTRELVKTVCSLAKKGLSPSNIGMQLRDSMGVAQVKNVTGRKIVRILKHNGLAPEIPEDLYCLIKRAVAMRKHLERHRKDIDTKFRLILVESRIHRLTRYYRRTKAVAPTYKYDATTASSMVA
;
A
#
# COMPACT_ATOMS: atom_id res chain seq x y z
N MET A 1 12.34 -8.53 -16.18
CA MET A 1 13.07 -8.36 -14.90
C MET A 1 13.17 -9.71 -14.20
N ALA A 2 14.27 -9.97 -13.49
CA ALA A 2 14.39 -11.17 -12.68
C ALA A 2 13.49 -11.09 -11.45
N ARG A 3 12.90 -12.21 -11.03
CA ARG A 3 12.16 -12.30 -9.76
C ARG A 3 13.13 -12.31 -8.57
N MET A 4 12.75 -11.68 -7.46
CA MET A 4 13.62 -11.52 -6.28
C MET A 4 14.01 -12.87 -5.63
N TYR A 5 13.10 -13.84 -5.60
CA TYR A 5 13.27 -15.13 -4.92
C TYR A 5 12.88 -16.29 -5.83
N GLY A 6 13.25 -16.23 -7.10
CA GLY A 6 12.99 -17.28 -8.06
C GLY A 6 13.85 -17.10 -9.31
N SER A 7 14.06 -18.18 -10.04
CA SER A 7 14.84 -18.20 -11.30
C SER A 7 14.08 -17.59 -12.49
N GLY A 8 12.77 -17.43 -12.36
CA GLY A 8 11.93 -16.93 -13.45
C GLY A 8 12.13 -15.45 -13.74
N ARG A 9 11.75 -15.06 -14.96
CA ARG A 9 11.66 -13.66 -15.41
C ARG A 9 10.22 -13.34 -15.72
N GLY A 10 9.79 -12.11 -15.44
CA GLY A 10 8.42 -11.69 -15.74
C GLY A 10 8.22 -10.21 -15.53
N ILE A 11 7.23 -9.68 -16.24
CA ILE A 11 6.76 -8.31 -16.10
C ILE A 11 5.29 -8.43 -15.74
N SER A 12 4.93 -7.94 -14.53
CA SER A 12 3.54 -7.82 -14.11
C SER A 12 3.27 -6.36 -13.82
N SER A 13 2.42 -5.75 -14.63
CA SER A 13 2.03 -4.35 -14.48
C SER A 13 0.64 -4.14 -15.04
N SER A 14 -0.06 -3.11 -14.55
CA SER A 14 -1.34 -2.70 -15.13
C SER A 14 -1.14 -2.09 -16.51
N ALA A 15 -1.95 -2.49 -17.49
CA ALA A 15 -2.02 -1.86 -18.79
C ALA A 15 -2.98 -0.65 -18.71
N LEU A 16 -2.49 0.50 -18.21
CA LEU A 16 -3.29 1.71 -18.18
C LEU A 16 -3.45 2.27 -19.61
N PRO A 17 -4.66 2.78 -19.97
CA PRO A 17 -4.88 3.38 -21.27
C PRO A 17 -3.99 4.62 -21.44
N TYR A 18 -3.58 4.90 -22.68
CA TYR A 18 -2.79 6.09 -23.02
C TYR A 18 -3.53 7.40 -22.74
N ARG A 19 -4.85 7.40 -22.88
CA ARG A 19 -5.71 8.58 -22.60
C ARG A 19 -5.63 8.95 -21.11
N ARG A 20 -5.23 10.19 -20.82
CA ARG A 20 -5.10 10.74 -19.46
C ARG A 20 -6.24 11.64 -19.01
N SER A 21 -7.22 11.87 -19.89
CA SER A 21 -8.45 12.61 -19.60
C SER A 21 -9.52 11.67 -19.04
N PRO A 22 -10.42 12.14 -18.17
CA PRO A 22 -11.57 11.36 -17.76
C PRO A 22 -12.53 11.15 -18.96
N PRO A 23 -13.34 10.07 -18.96
CA PRO A 23 -14.35 9.87 -19.99
C PRO A 23 -15.45 10.93 -19.90
N GLU A 24 -16.11 11.22 -21.02
CA GLU A 24 -17.13 12.29 -21.14
C GLU A 24 -18.38 12.03 -20.30
N TRP A 25 -18.71 10.76 -20.07
CA TRP A 25 -19.84 10.37 -19.22
C TRP A 25 -19.60 10.62 -17.73
N LEU A 26 -18.34 10.78 -17.29
CA LEU A 26 -17.99 10.99 -15.90
C LEU A 26 -18.17 12.48 -15.53
N LYS A 27 -19.31 12.81 -14.92
CA LYS A 27 -19.67 14.19 -14.53
C LYS A 27 -19.29 14.55 -13.08
N VAL A 28 -18.38 13.78 -12.45
CA VAL A 28 -17.97 13.99 -11.05
C VAL A 28 -17.07 15.23 -10.93
N LYS A 29 -17.46 16.17 -10.07
CA LYS A 29 -16.66 17.38 -9.79
C LYS A 29 -15.43 17.06 -8.96
N THR A 30 -14.29 17.66 -9.30
CA THR A 30 -13.01 17.48 -8.57
C THR A 30 -13.15 17.72 -7.06
N ARG A 31 -13.87 18.77 -6.65
CA ARG A 31 -14.06 19.10 -5.22
C ARG A 31 -14.85 18.02 -4.48
N GLU A 32 -15.87 17.46 -5.10
CA GLU A 32 -16.69 16.38 -4.55
C GLU A 32 -15.84 15.10 -4.39
N LEU A 33 -15.09 14.75 -5.41
CA LEU A 33 -14.20 13.60 -5.37
C LEU A 33 -13.16 13.71 -4.25
N VAL A 34 -12.55 14.89 -4.06
CA VAL A 34 -11.59 15.12 -2.96
C VAL A 34 -12.27 14.97 -1.60
N LYS A 35 -13.48 15.52 -1.41
CA LYS A 35 -14.25 15.35 -0.16
C LYS A 35 -14.54 13.87 0.12
N THR A 36 -14.95 13.10 -0.90
CA THR A 36 -15.22 11.67 -0.78
C THR A 36 -13.94 10.90 -0.40
N VAL A 37 -12.80 11.18 -1.04
CA VAL A 37 -11.50 10.58 -0.70
C VAL A 37 -11.16 10.82 0.78
N CYS A 38 -11.31 12.05 1.26
CA CYS A 38 -11.04 12.39 2.66
C CYS A 38 -12.02 11.72 3.63
N SER A 39 -13.30 11.63 3.27
CA SER A 39 -14.32 10.94 4.08
C SER A 39 -14.00 9.45 4.21
N LEU A 40 -13.62 8.79 3.13
CA LEU A 40 -13.23 7.38 3.13
C LEU A 40 -11.95 7.12 3.93
N ALA A 41 -10.97 8.03 3.85
CA ALA A 41 -9.76 7.95 4.67
C ALA A 41 -10.07 8.09 6.17
N LYS A 42 -10.97 9.00 6.56
CA LYS A 42 -11.43 9.14 7.96
C LYS A 42 -12.16 7.90 8.48
N LYS A 43 -12.77 7.09 7.60
CA LYS A 43 -13.35 5.79 7.93
C LYS A 43 -12.29 4.67 8.09
N GLY A 44 -11.00 4.99 7.98
CA GLY A 44 -9.90 4.04 8.14
C GLY A 44 -9.58 3.21 6.89
N LEU A 45 -10.09 3.58 5.72
CA LEU A 45 -9.77 2.85 4.48
C LEU A 45 -8.36 3.19 3.98
N SER A 46 -7.63 2.17 3.55
CA SER A 46 -6.32 2.35 2.94
C SER A 46 -6.42 3.07 1.57
N PRO A 47 -5.37 3.76 1.12
CA PRO A 47 -5.36 4.45 -0.18
C PRO A 47 -5.73 3.54 -1.36
N SER A 48 -5.33 2.28 -1.36
CA SER A 48 -5.70 1.30 -2.39
C SER A 48 -7.19 0.96 -2.33
N ASN A 49 -7.74 0.73 -1.13
CA ASN A 49 -9.17 0.45 -0.94
C ASN A 49 -10.04 1.65 -1.30
N ILE A 50 -9.59 2.87 -1.01
CA ILE A 50 -10.28 4.10 -1.46
C ILE A 50 -10.37 4.11 -2.99
N GLY A 51 -9.28 3.77 -3.69
CA GLY A 51 -9.28 3.70 -5.15
C GLY A 51 -10.26 2.66 -5.70
N MET A 52 -10.32 1.47 -5.09
CA MET A 52 -11.28 0.43 -5.46
C MET A 52 -12.73 0.90 -5.23
N GLN A 53 -13.02 1.49 -4.08
CA GLN A 53 -14.37 1.95 -3.77
C GLN A 53 -14.84 3.07 -4.71
N LEU A 54 -13.96 4.00 -5.06
CA LEU A 54 -14.29 5.06 -6.04
C LEU A 54 -14.54 4.50 -7.44
N ARG A 55 -13.77 3.48 -7.84
CA ARG A 55 -13.99 2.78 -9.11
C ARG A 55 -15.36 2.11 -9.14
N ASP A 56 -15.72 1.39 -8.08
CA ASP A 56 -16.91 0.54 -8.05
C ASP A 56 -18.19 1.32 -7.76
N SER A 57 -18.13 2.39 -6.93
CA SER A 57 -19.31 3.18 -6.54
C SER A 57 -19.54 4.43 -7.40
N MET A 58 -18.49 5.06 -7.90
CA MET A 58 -18.56 6.34 -8.61
C MET A 58 -18.09 6.26 -10.06
N GLY A 59 -17.65 5.09 -10.53
CA GLY A 59 -17.11 4.89 -11.87
C GLY A 59 -15.81 5.64 -12.15
N VAL A 60 -15.08 6.07 -11.10
CA VAL A 60 -13.81 6.79 -11.25
C VAL A 60 -12.67 5.81 -11.41
N ALA A 61 -12.30 5.47 -12.64
CA ALA A 61 -11.21 4.53 -12.92
C ALA A 61 -9.86 5.03 -12.40
N GLN A 62 -9.54 6.31 -12.59
CA GLN A 62 -8.29 6.92 -12.16
C GLN A 62 -8.53 8.29 -11.54
N VAL A 63 -8.34 8.42 -10.24
CA VAL A 63 -8.48 9.69 -9.51
C VAL A 63 -7.55 10.77 -10.08
N LYS A 64 -6.36 10.37 -10.54
CA LYS A 64 -5.38 11.29 -11.13
C LYS A 64 -5.91 11.98 -12.38
N ASN A 65 -6.73 11.32 -13.21
CA ASN A 65 -7.25 11.89 -14.44
C ASN A 65 -8.30 12.99 -14.17
N VAL A 66 -9.01 12.92 -13.04
CA VAL A 66 -10.04 13.91 -12.64
C VAL A 66 -9.43 15.04 -11.82
N THR A 67 -8.51 14.73 -10.90
CA THR A 67 -7.99 15.69 -9.92
C THR A 67 -6.59 16.22 -10.23
N GLY A 68 -5.87 15.63 -11.21
CA GLY A 68 -4.47 15.90 -11.49
C GLY A 68 -3.49 15.31 -10.44
N ARG A 69 -3.99 14.79 -9.32
CA ARG A 69 -3.18 14.30 -8.19
C ARG A 69 -3.50 12.84 -7.84
N LYS A 70 -2.52 12.09 -7.37
CA LYS A 70 -2.71 10.74 -6.83
C LYS A 70 -3.37 10.81 -5.44
N ILE A 71 -4.11 9.75 -5.05
CA ILE A 71 -4.82 9.67 -3.76
C ILE A 71 -3.92 10.02 -2.57
N VAL A 72 -2.75 9.40 -2.46
CA VAL A 72 -1.82 9.67 -1.34
C VAL A 72 -1.39 11.15 -1.29
N ARG A 73 -1.24 11.84 -2.44
CA ARG A 73 -0.93 13.27 -2.46
C ARG A 73 -2.10 14.12 -1.97
N ILE A 74 -3.33 13.72 -2.29
CA ILE A 74 -4.55 14.38 -1.79
C ILE A 74 -4.63 14.21 -0.28
N LEU A 75 -4.38 13.01 0.24
CA LEU A 75 -4.39 12.72 1.67
C LEU A 75 -3.29 13.50 2.42
N LYS A 76 -2.08 13.57 1.87
CA LYS A 76 -0.98 14.38 2.45
C LYS A 76 -1.35 15.86 2.56
N HIS A 77 -1.97 16.40 1.53
CA HIS A 77 -2.40 17.81 1.52
C HIS A 77 -3.47 18.11 2.57
N ASN A 78 -4.30 17.11 2.92
CA ASN A 78 -5.36 17.24 3.91
C ASN A 78 -4.95 16.69 5.31
N GLY A 79 -3.68 16.36 5.55
CA GLY A 79 -3.21 15.84 6.84
C GLY A 79 -3.74 14.46 7.22
N LEU A 80 -4.24 13.68 6.26
CA LEU A 80 -4.83 12.34 6.45
C LEU A 80 -3.94 11.21 5.91
N ALA A 81 -2.69 11.51 5.61
CA ALA A 81 -1.77 10.50 5.09
C ALA A 81 -1.36 9.52 6.19
N PRO A 82 -1.24 8.21 5.88
CA PRO A 82 -0.71 7.25 6.83
C PRO A 82 0.78 7.54 7.10
N GLU A 83 1.22 7.34 8.34
CA GLU A 83 2.62 7.53 8.76
C GLU A 83 3.56 6.57 8.05
N ILE A 84 3.14 5.32 7.90
CA ILE A 84 3.88 4.27 7.20
C ILE A 84 3.23 4.03 5.83
N PRO A 85 4.01 3.96 4.74
CA PRO A 85 3.50 3.60 3.43
C PRO A 85 2.72 2.28 3.45
N GLU A 86 1.57 2.24 2.75
CA GLU A 86 0.63 1.10 2.77
C GLU A 86 1.28 -0.24 2.43
N ASP A 87 2.18 -0.27 1.44
CA ASP A 87 2.89 -1.49 1.02
C ASP A 87 3.81 -2.04 2.13
N LEU A 88 4.53 -1.16 2.83
CA LEU A 88 5.35 -1.55 3.98
C LEU A 88 4.47 -2.04 5.13
N TYR A 89 3.39 -1.33 5.44
CA TYR A 89 2.43 -1.72 6.46
C TYR A 89 1.82 -3.11 6.18
N CYS A 90 1.40 -3.38 4.94
CA CYS A 90 0.85 -4.67 4.55
C CYS A 90 1.86 -5.82 4.70
N LEU A 91 3.14 -5.58 4.40
CA LEU A 91 4.19 -6.58 4.62
C LEU A 91 4.41 -6.85 6.11
N ILE A 92 4.43 -5.80 6.95
CA ILE A 92 4.56 -5.94 8.41
C ILE A 92 3.38 -6.72 8.98
N LYS A 93 2.15 -6.37 8.59
CA LYS A 93 0.93 -7.09 8.98
C LYS A 93 1.02 -8.58 8.64
N ARG A 94 1.51 -8.88 7.44
CA ARG A 94 1.71 -10.28 7.00
C ARG A 94 2.77 -10.99 7.84
N ALA A 95 3.89 -10.34 8.16
CA ALA A 95 4.94 -10.92 9.00
C ALA A 95 4.42 -11.21 10.42
N VAL A 96 3.66 -10.30 11.03
CA VAL A 96 3.01 -10.50 12.34
C VAL A 96 2.05 -11.68 12.32
N ALA A 97 1.21 -11.80 11.29
CA ALA A 97 0.30 -12.93 11.14
C ALA A 97 1.04 -14.27 11.03
N MET A 98 2.14 -14.31 10.26
CA MET A 98 2.98 -15.51 10.14
C MET A 98 3.67 -15.87 11.47
N ARG A 99 4.12 -14.89 12.24
CA ARG A 99 4.70 -15.14 13.57
C ARG A 99 3.69 -15.72 14.55
N LYS A 100 2.49 -15.14 14.61
CA LYS A 100 1.38 -15.69 15.41
C LYS A 100 1.01 -17.12 15.01
N HIS A 101 1.08 -17.43 13.71
CA HIS A 101 0.88 -18.80 13.25
C HIS A 101 1.98 -19.74 13.75
N LEU A 102 3.25 -19.34 13.64
CA LEU A 102 4.39 -20.15 14.06
C LEU A 102 4.48 -20.35 15.58
N GLU A 103 3.93 -19.46 16.40
CA GLU A 103 3.79 -19.65 17.85
C GLU A 103 2.96 -20.89 18.17
N ARG A 104 1.91 -21.14 17.39
CA ARG A 104 1.01 -22.31 17.53
C ARG A 104 1.53 -23.53 16.77
N HIS A 105 2.14 -23.33 15.62
CA HIS A 105 2.57 -24.37 14.66
C HIS A 105 4.08 -24.36 14.47
N ARG A 106 4.85 -24.66 15.53
CA ARG A 106 6.32 -24.59 15.53
C ARG A 106 7.01 -25.50 14.52
N LYS A 107 6.34 -26.59 14.09
CA LYS A 107 6.86 -27.57 13.12
C LYS A 107 6.65 -27.16 11.66
N ASP A 108 5.97 -26.03 11.38
CA ASP A 108 5.74 -25.54 10.02
C ASP A 108 7.00 -24.87 9.45
N ILE A 109 7.83 -25.70 8.81
CA ILE A 109 9.10 -25.27 8.21
C ILE A 109 8.87 -24.36 7.00
N ASP A 110 7.81 -24.60 6.20
CA ASP A 110 7.50 -23.79 5.01
C ASP A 110 7.14 -22.34 5.41
N THR A 111 6.26 -22.18 6.39
CA THR A 111 5.93 -20.83 6.89
C THR A 111 7.15 -20.13 7.52
N LYS A 112 8.03 -20.86 8.22
CA LYS A 112 9.28 -20.31 8.75
C LYS A 112 10.17 -19.78 7.63
N PHE A 113 10.33 -20.54 6.57
CA PHE A 113 11.11 -20.11 5.39
C PHE A 113 10.46 -18.89 4.71
N ARG A 114 9.13 -18.91 4.52
CA ARG A 114 8.39 -17.77 3.92
C ARG A 114 8.47 -16.50 4.78
N LEU A 115 8.50 -16.62 6.10
CA LEU A 115 8.68 -15.48 7.00
C LEU A 115 10.03 -14.78 6.75
N ILE A 116 11.12 -15.54 6.62
CA ILE A 116 12.45 -14.97 6.28
C ILE A 116 12.38 -14.17 4.96
N LEU A 117 11.69 -14.68 3.95
CA LEU A 117 11.55 -13.98 2.68
C LEU A 117 10.72 -12.68 2.81
N VAL A 118 9.67 -12.69 3.63
CA VAL A 118 8.85 -11.48 3.89
C VAL A 118 9.67 -10.45 4.65
N GLU A 119 10.40 -10.84 5.68
CA GLU A 119 11.26 -9.94 6.46
C GLU A 119 12.38 -9.33 5.61
N SER A 120 12.99 -10.12 4.73
CA SER A 120 13.95 -9.61 3.75
C SER A 120 13.35 -8.51 2.86
N ARG A 121 12.10 -8.68 2.40
CA ARG A 121 11.39 -7.64 1.63
C ARG A 121 11.11 -6.40 2.46
N ILE A 122 10.71 -6.55 3.73
CA ILE A 122 10.51 -5.43 4.65
C ILE A 122 11.81 -4.62 4.79
N HIS A 123 12.94 -5.26 5.05
CA HIS A 123 14.23 -4.59 5.18
C HIS A 123 14.65 -3.86 3.90
N ARG A 124 14.44 -4.46 2.72
CA ARG A 124 14.76 -3.84 1.43
C ARG A 124 13.87 -2.62 1.16
N LEU A 125 12.56 -2.74 1.43
CA LEU A 125 11.61 -1.66 1.24
C LEU A 125 11.85 -0.51 2.23
N THR A 126 12.19 -0.82 3.48
CA THR A 126 12.56 0.17 4.49
C THR A 126 13.78 1.00 4.06
N ARG A 127 14.81 0.36 3.49
CA ARG A 127 15.97 1.09 2.94
C ARG A 127 15.57 2.06 1.83
N TYR A 128 14.66 1.67 0.96
CA TYR A 128 14.14 2.53 -0.10
C TYR A 128 13.39 3.73 0.50
N TYR A 129 12.49 3.52 1.46
CA TYR A 129 11.71 4.59 2.07
C TYR A 129 12.53 5.54 2.96
N ARG A 130 13.58 5.05 3.59
CA ARG A 130 14.56 5.90 4.29
C ARG A 130 15.30 6.82 3.31
N ARG A 131 15.75 6.27 2.17
CA ARG A 131 16.42 7.04 1.11
C ARG A 131 15.50 8.10 0.49
N THR A 132 14.24 7.77 0.27
CA THR A 132 13.25 8.70 -0.29
C THR A 132 12.60 9.62 0.76
N LYS A 133 13.06 9.55 2.00
CA LYS A 133 12.54 10.36 3.14
C LYS A 133 11.02 10.21 3.34
N ALA A 134 10.44 9.09 2.94
CA ALA A 134 9.03 8.78 3.16
C ALA A 134 8.77 8.27 4.59
N VAL A 135 9.81 7.74 5.24
CA VAL A 135 9.82 7.29 6.63
C VAL A 135 11.04 7.90 7.32
N ALA A 136 11.00 8.08 8.63
CA ALA A 136 12.09 8.65 9.40
C ALA A 136 13.42 7.90 9.15
N PRO A 137 14.56 8.60 9.09
CA PRO A 137 15.86 7.96 8.83
C PRO A 137 16.28 6.98 9.93
N THR A 138 15.78 7.18 11.14
CA THR A 138 16.01 6.30 12.30
C THR A 138 15.13 5.06 12.32
N TYR A 139 14.07 5.00 11.48
CA TYR A 139 13.13 3.88 11.46
C TYR A 139 13.85 2.57 11.14
N LYS A 140 13.70 1.59 12.03
CA LYS A 140 14.13 0.20 11.83
C LYS A 140 12.94 -0.73 12.08
N TYR A 141 12.80 -1.74 11.24
CA TYR A 141 11.85 -2.82 11.51
C TYR A 141 12.39 -3.70 12.63
N ASP A 142 11.60 -3.85 13.68
CA ASP A 142 11.83 -4.82 14.74
C ASP A 142 10.62 -5.75 14.83
N ALA A 143 10.90 -7.03 14.86
CA ALA A 143 9.89 -8.07 14.86
C ALA A 143 9.13 -8.15 16.20
N THR A 144 9.75 -7.74 17.31
CA THR A 144 9.14 -7.75 18.65
C THR A 144 8.10 -6.64 18.79
N THR A 145 8.42 -5.45 18.28
CA THR A 145 7.53 -4.28 18.34
C THR A 145 6.53 -4.20 17.19
N ALA A 146 6.72 -5.03 16.15
CA ALA A 146 5.86 -5.03 14.97
C ALA A 146 4.38 -5.32 15.27
N SER A 147 4.08 -6.10 16.31
CA SER A 147 2.71 -6.39 16.73
C SER A 147 1.96 -5.15 17.19
N SER A 148 2.60 -4.23 17.93
CA SER A 148 1.99 -2.99 18.39
C SER A 148 1.70 -1.99 17.26
N MET A 149 2.46 -2.06 16.16
CA MET A 149 2.24 -1.20 14.99
C MET A 149 1.03 -1.63 14.13
N VAL A 150 0.58 -2.87 14.30
CA VAL A 150 -0.46 -3.50 13.48
C VAL A 150 -1.76 -3.71 14.25
N ALA A 151 -1.70 -3.52 15.57
CA ALA A 151 -2.85 -3.64 16.45
C ALA A 151 -3.98 -2.64 16.13
#